data_847654ef491bf6a131329ebd1abe6c69
#
_entry.id   847654ef491bf6a131329ebd1abe6c69
#
_cell.length_a   1.000
_cell.length_b   1.000
_cell.length_c   1.000
_cell.angle_alpha   90.00
_cell.angle_beta   90.00
_cell.angle_gamma   90.00
#
_symmetry.space_group_name_H-M   'P 1'
#
loop_
_entity.id
_entity.type
_entity.pdbx_description
1 polymer ?
#
loop_
_entity_poly.entity_id
_entity_poly.type
_entity_poly.pdbx_seq_one_letter_code
_entity_poly.pdbx_strand_id
1 'polypeptide(L)'
;MLYLIVEVHDPSYKEDIFLALQSIGISRASSIDGQNISAALSDEQTFFTGFFQSDKIDQGNVLFILAQVRTKAQVREFLSNLREADVKIDSQEVITVTAVPAAITFSSELGYSEGE
;
A
#
# COMPACT_ATOMS: atom_id res chain seq x y z
N MET A 1 -2.52 -3.52 18.37
CA MET A 1 -3.02 -2.83 17.17
C MET A 1 -1.86 -2.29 16.36
N LEU A 2 -1.87 -2.54 15.07
CA LEU A 2 -0.83 -2.09 14.16
C LEU A 2 -1.44 -1.19 13.09
N TYR A 3 -0.66 -0.22 12.63
CA TYR A 3 -1.04 0.59 11.48
C TYR A 3 -0.30 0.06 10.27
N LEU A 4 -1.05 -0.36 9.27
CA LEU A 4 -0.51 -0.99 8.06
C LEU A 4 -0.40 0.05 6.95
N ILE A 5 0.79 0.11 6.37
CA ILE A 5 1.06 0.96 5.21
C ILE A 5 1.50 0.04 4.08
N VAL A 6 0.74 0.04 3.00
CA VAL A 6 1.07 -0.73 1.80
C VAL A 6 1.36 0.26 0.68
N GLU A 7 2.57 0.20 0.14
CA GLU A 7 2.94 0.98 -1.02
C GLU A 7 2.87 0.08 -2.23
N VAL A 8 1.95 0.37 -3.14
CA VAL A 8 1.76 -0.42 -4.35
C VAL A 8 2.52 0.24 -5.47
N HIS A 9 3.57 -0.45 -5.93
CA HIS A 9 4.45 0.07 -6.99
C HIS A 9 3.99 -0.37 -8.38
N ASP A 10 3.23 -1.46 -8.46
CA ASP A 10 2.68 -1.95 -9.71
C ASP A 10 1.16 -1.92 -9.61
N PRO A 11 0.51 -0.91 -10.21
CA PRO A 11 -0.94 -0.75 -10.10
C PRO A 11 -1.75 -1.84 -10.78
N SER A 12 -1.12 -2.66 -11.63
CA SER A 12 -1.84 -3.78 -12.26
C SER A 12 -2.31 -4.83 -11.26
N TYR A 13 -1.72 -4.87 -10.06
CA TYR A 13 -2.12 -5.79 -9.00
C TYR A 13 -3.07 -5.17 -7.97
N LYS A 14 -3.57 -3.98 -8.23
CA LYS A 14 -4.40 -3.23 -7.29
C LYS A 14 -5.60 -4.05 -6.79
N GLU A 15 -6.31 -4.69 -7.70
CA GLU A 15 -7.49 -5.47 -7.33
C GLU A 15 -7.14 -6.69 -6.49
N ASP A 16 -6.06 -7.38 -6.84
CA ASP A 16 -5.59 -8.53 -6.07
C ASP A 16 -5.23 -8.11 -4.64
N ILE A 17 -4.61 -6.95 -4.50
CA ILE A 17 -4.21 -6.42 -3.20
C ILE A 17 -5.45 -6.06 -2.38
N PHE A 18 -6.42 -5.41 -2.97
CA PHE A 18 -7.68 -5.07 -2.30
C PHE A 18 -8.41 -6.33 -1.83
N LEU A 19 -8.47 -7.35 -2.67
CA LEU A 19 -9.12 -8.62 -2.32
C LEU A 19 -8.37 -9.34 -1.20
N ALA A 20 -7.05 -9.30 -1.21
CA ALA A 20 -6.25 -9.91 -0.16
C ALA A 20 -6.47 -9.22 1.19
N LEU A 21 -6.58 -7.90 1.21
CA LEU A 21 -6.92 -7.17 2.43
C LEU A 21 -8.30 -7.54 2.93
N GLN A 22 -9.27 -7.61 2.03
CA GLN A 22 -10.63 -7.98 2.36
C GLN A 22 -10.70 -9.40 2.94
N SER A 23 -9.91 -10.30 2.39
CA SER A 23 -9.91 -11.70 2.83
C SER A 23 -9.43 -11.90 4.27
N ILE A 24 -8.63 -10.99 4.79
CA ILE A 24 -8.16 -11.05 6.19
C ILE A 24 -9.05 -10.24 7.14
N GLY A 25 -10.23 -9.82 6.65
CA GLY A 25 -11.21 -9.13 7.49
C GLY A 25 -11.00 -7.64 7.65
N ILE A 26 -10.16 -7.03 6.83
CA ILE A 26 -9.98 -5.58 6.88
C ILE A 26 -11.08 -4.92 6.07
N SER A 27 -11.99 -4.26 6.77
CA SER A 27 -13.11 -3.57 6.16
C SER A 27 -12.86 -2.08 6.00
N ARG A 28 -11.90 -1.54 6.74
CA ARG A 28 -11.55 -0.11 6.69
C ARG A 28 -10.12 0.06 6.23
N ALA A 29 -9.98 0.31 4.96
CA ALA A 29 -8.72 0.69 4.36
C ALA A 29 -8.98 1.88 3.46
N SER A 30 -8.06 2.81 3.43
CA SER A 30 -8.13 3.96 2.56
C SER A 30 -6.97 3.93 1.59
N SER A 31 -7.17 4.40 0.38
CA SER A 31 -6.09 4.48 -0.60
C SER A 31 -5.86 5.92 -1.01
N ILE A 32 -4.60 6.25 -1.22
CA ILE A 32 -4.17 7.59 -1.59
C ILE A 32 -3.17 7.46 -2.73
N ASP A 33 -3.38 8.21 -3.80
CA ASP A 33 -2.40 8.27 -4.88
C ASP A 33 -1.23 9.13 -4.45
N GLY A 34 -0.04 8.61 -4.66
CA GLY A 34 1.19 9.32 -4.35
C GLY A 34 2.16 9.28 -5.52
N GLN A 35 3.34 9.80 -5.28
CA GLN A 35 4.36 9.89 -6.29
C GLN A 35 5.69 9.37 -5.78
N ASN A 36 6.37 8.59 -6.60
CA ASN A 36 7.72 8.13 -6.30
C ASN A 36 8.69 9.30 -6.55
N ILE A 37 9.41 9.69 -5.51
CA ILE A 37 10.31 10.84 -5.58
C ILE A 37 11.46 10.60 -6.55
N SER A 38 11.99 9.39 -6.58
CA SER A 38 13.08 9.06 -7.51
C SER A 38 12.66 9.22 -8.95
N ALA A 39 11.43 8.78 -9.28
CA ALA A 39 10.90 8.95 -10.62
C ALA A 39 10.64 10.42 -10.94
N ALA A 40 10.11 11.17 -9.97
CA ALA A 40 9.88 12.60 -10.12
C ALA A 40 11.19 13.37 -10.36
N LEU A 41 12.23 13.00 -9.62
CA LEU A 41 13.53 13.64 -9.77
C LEU A 41 14.23 13.29 -11.09
N SER A 42 14.10 12.04 -11.54
CA SER A 42 14.68 11.65 -12.83
C SER A 42 13.99 12.35 -13.99
N ASP A 43 12.72 12.71 -13.84
CA ASP A 43 11.97 13.45 -14.85
C ASP A 43 12.23 14.95 -14.81
N GLU A 44 13.00 15.44 -13.85
CA GLU A 44 13.33 16.86 -13.75
C GLU A 44 14.07 17.35 -14.99
N GLN A 45 14.95 16.51 -15.55
CA GLN A 45 15.65 16.84 -16.79
C GLN A 45 14.74 16.91 -17.99
N THR A 46 13.59 16.27 -17.90
CA THR A 46 12.59 16.24 -18.95
C THR A 46 11.35 17.04 -18.56
N PHE A 47 11.52 17.99 -17.65
CA PHE A 47 10.40 18.80 -17.13
C PHE A 47 9.56 19.41 -18.24
N PHE A 48 10.22 19.93 -19.27
CA PHE A 48 9.51 20.53 -20.39
C PHE A 48 8.87 19.49 -21.31
N THR A 49 9.48 18.31 -21.43
CA THR A 49 8.89 17.24 -22.21
C THR A 49 7.76 16.56 -21.45
N GLY A 50 7.88 16.46 -20.13
CA GLY A 50 6.81 15.92 -19.29
C GLY A 50 5.56 16.77 -19.35
N PHE A 51 5.69 18.05 -19.60
CA PHE A 51 4.56 18.96 -19.73
C PHE A 51 3.69 18.62 -20.94
N PHE A 52 4.30 18.04 -21.99
CA PHE A 52 3.59 17.69 -23.21
C PHE A 52 3.23 16.22 -23.32
N GLN A 53 3.67 15.41 -22.36
CA GLN A 53 3.42 13.97 -22.37
C GLN A 53 2.63 13.56 -21.15
N SER A 54 1.32 13.62 -21.26
CA SER A 54 0.43 13.21 -20.19
C SER A 54 0.57 11.72 -19.83
N ASP A 55 1.04 10.91 -20.76
CA ASP A 55 1.21 9.47 -20.56
C ASP A 55 2.29 9.13 -19.54
N LYS A 56 3.24 10.03 -19.29
CA LYS A 56 4.29 9.83 -18.31
C LYS A 56 3.84 10.13 -16.87
N ILE A 57 2.65 10.68 -16.72
CA ILE A 57 2.11 11.00 -15.39
C ILE A 57 1.92 9.73 -14.57
N ASP A 58 1.62 8.61 -15.23
CA ASP A 58 1.42 7.34 -14.55
C ASP A 58 2.73 6.63 -14.19
N GLN A 59 3.85 7.05 -14.74
CA GLN A 59 5.14 6.47 -14.38
C GLN A 59 5.63 7.05 -13.07
N GLY A 60 5.84 6.18 -12.09
CA GLY A 60 6.28 6.58 -10.78
C GLY A 60 5.15 6.89 -9.82
N ASN A 61 3.91 6.69 -10.22
CA ASN A 61 2.80 6.76 -9.29
C ASN A 61 2.84 5.58 -8.34
N VAL A 62 2.61 5.85 -7.07
CA VAL A 62 2.53 4.85 -6.02
C VAL A 62 1.17 4.97 -5.38
N LEU A 63 0.47 3.84 -5.25
CA LEU A 63 -0.77 3.81 -4.50
C LEU A 63 -0.45 3.44 -3.06
N PHE A 64 -0.84 4.28 -2.13
CA PHE A 64 -0.70 4.00 -0.71
C PHE A 64 -2.03 3.47 -0.17
N ILE A 65 -1.96 2.37 0.57
CA ILE A 65 -3.11 1.84 1.27
C ILE A 65 -2.82 1.94 2.76
N LEU A 66 -3.73 2.54 3.49
CA LEU A 66 -3.62 2.75 4.93
C LEU A 66 -4.74 1.96 5.61
N ALA A 67 -4.38 1.15 6.60
CA ALA A 67 -5.35 0.32 7.30
C ALA A 67 -4.88 0.05 8.72
N GLN A 68 -5.83 -0.34 9.55
CA GLN A 68 -5.52 -0.85 10.89
C GLN A 68 -5.65 -2.36 10.89
N VAL A 69 -4.67 -3.03 11.47
CA VAL A 69 -4.69 -4.48 11.66
C VAL A 69 -4.46 -4.79 13.12
N ARG A 70 -4.97 -5.92 13.57
CA ARG A 70 -4.88 -6.28 14.98
C ARG A 70 -3.58 -6.97 15.34
N THR A 71 -3.08 -7.82 14.46
CA THR A 71 -1.96 -8.69 14.77
C THR A 71 -0.98 -8.80 13.60
N LYS A 72 0.24 -9.17 13.93
CA LYS A 72 1.25 -9.50 12.93
C LYS A 72 0.82 -10.70 12.08
N ALA A 73 0.04 -11.62 12.66
CA ALA A 73 -0.46 -12.77 11.93
C ALA A 73 -1.34 -12.38 10.76
N GLN A 74 -2.16 -11.33 10.91
CA GLN A 74 -2.96 -10.81 9.80
C GLN A 74 -2.09 -10.28 8.67
N VAL A 75 -0.97 -9.64 9.00
CA VAL A 75 -0.03 -9.15 7.98
C VAL A 75 0.60 -10.31 7.23
N ARG A 76 1.01 -11.35 7.97
CA ARG A 76 1.58 -12.56 7.34
C ARG A 76 0.56 -13.25 6.44
N GLU A 77 -0.70 -13.31 6.87
CA GLU A 77 -1.78 -13.90 6.08
C GLU A 77 -2.03 -13.09 4.81
N PHE A 78 -2.02 -11.76 4.91
CA PHE A 78 -2.13 -10.89 3.76
C PHE A 78 -1.06 -11.20 2.70
N LEU A 79 0.19 -11.29 3.12
CA LEU A 79 1.29 -11.61 2.22
C LEU A 79 1.16 -13.01 1.62
N SER A 80 0.73 -13.97 2.43
CA SER A 80 0.50 -15.34 1.98
C SER A 80 -0.60 -15.40 0.92
N ASN A 81 -1.69 -14.67 1.14
CA ASN A 81 -2.80 -14.63 0.19
C ASN A 81 -2.39 -13.98 -1.14
N LEU A 82 -1.51 -13.00 -1.11
CA LEU A 82 -0.97 -12.42 -2.33
C LEU A 82 -0.15 -13.43 -3.11
N ARG A 83 0.70 -14.22 -2.42
CA ARG A 83 1.48 -15.27 -3.06
C ARG A 83 0.59 -16.34 -3.68
N GLU A 84 -0.47 -16.73 -2.98
CA GLU A 84 -1.44 -17.70 -3.48
C GLU A 84 -2.20 -17.18 -4.70
N ALA A 85 -2.41 -15.89 -4.78
CA ALA A 85 -3.05 -15.24 -5.93
C ALA A 85 -2.07 -15.00 -7.09
N ASP A 86 -0.85 -15.54 -6.98
CA ASP A 86 0.20 -15.43 -7.98
C ASP A 86 0.69 -14.00 -8.19
N VAL A 87 0.60 -13.16 -7.16
CA VAL A 87 1.23 -11.85 -7.15
C VAL A 87 2.71 -12.03 -6.81
N LYS A 88 3.58 -11.56 -7.65
CA LYS A 88 5.03 -11.82 -7.58
C LYS A 88 5.74 -10.90 -6.61
N ILE A 89 5.29 -10.87 -5.35
CA ILE A 89 5.83 -9.95 -4.34
C ILE A 89 7.27 -10.26 -3.93
N ASP A 90 7.73 -11.49 -4.13
CA ASP A 90 9.08 -11.90 -3.72
C ASP A 90 10.13 -11.69 -4.81
N SER A 91 9.70 -11.59 -6.06
CA SER A 91 10.62 -11.55 -7.21
C SER A 91 10.56 -10.24 -7.99
N GLN A 92 9.54 -9.44 -7.77
CA GLN A 92 9.34 -8.17 -8.45
C GLN A 92 8.99 -7.10 -7.43
N GLU A 93 9.26 -5.86 -7.76
CA GLU A 93 8.92 -4.74 -6.89
C GLU A 93 7.46 -4.35 -7.10
N VAL A 94 6.57 -5.14 -6.50
CA VAL A 94 5.12 -4.94 -6.59
C VAL A 94 4.64 -4.08 -5.45
N ILE A 95 5.02 -4.44 -4.22
CA ILE A 95 4.57 -3.75 -3.01
C ILE A 95 5.70 -3.61 -1.99
N THR A 96 5.53 -2.64 -1.11
CA THR A 96 6.26 -2.55 0.15
C THR A 96 5.24 -2.52 1.27
N VAL A 97 5.39 -3.36 2.26
CA VAL A 97 4.45 -3.46 3.38
C VAL A 97 5.17 -3.14 4.67
N THR A 98 4.63 -2.18 5.41
CA THR A 98 5.16 -1.79 6.71
C THR A 98 4.03 -1.79 7.72
N ALA A 99 4.23 -2.45 8.85
CA ALA A 99 3.28 -2.42 9.96
C ALA A 99 3.96 -1.78 11.16
N VAL A 100 3.32 -0.77 11.71
CA VAL A 100 3.87 0.03 12.80
C VAL A 100 2.97 -0.13 14.03
N PRO A 101 3.55 -0.40 15.22
CA PRO A 101 2.74 -0.44 16.44
C PRO A 101 2.07 0.91 16.67
N ALA A 102 0.78 0.88 16.94
CA ALA A 102 0.02 2.09 17.26
C ALA A 102 0.03 2.29 18.77
N ALA A 103 0.57 3.39 19.23
CA ALA A 103 0.59 3.70 20.66
C ALA A 103 -0.83 3.89 21.19
N ILE A 104 -1.67 4.60 20.41
CA ILE A 104 -3.06 4.85 20.75
C ILE A 104 -3.85 4.76 19.47
N THR A 105 -5.00 4.11 19.52
CA THR A 105 -5.94 4.12 18.42
C THR A 105 -7.36 4.18 18.97
N PHE A 106 -8.22 4.92 18.29
CA PHE A 106 -9.63 5.00 18.62
C PHE A 106 -10.46 4.99 17.35
N SER A 107 -11.47 4.16 17.33
CA SER A 107 -12.51 4.20 16.32
C SER A 107 -13.81 3.75 16.96
N SER A 108 -14.93 4.20 16.41
CA SER A 108 -16.23 3.76 16.92
C SER A 108 -16.44 2.26 16.75
N GLU A 109 -15.81 1.66 15.75
CA GLU A 109 -15.92 0.23 15.48
C GLU A 109 -15.08 -0.61 16.43
N LEU A 110 -13.83 -0.21 16.65
CA LEU A 110 -12.86 -1.00 17.43
C LEU A 110 -12.69 -0.51 18.87
N GLY A 111 -13.24 0.66 19.18
CA GLY A 111 -13.08 1.27 20.49
C GLY A 111 -11.69 1.86 20.69
N TYR A 112 -11.38 2.14 21.93
CA TYR A 112 -10.09 2.68 22.34
C TYR A 112 -9.10 1.55 22.61
N SER A 113 -7.89 1.70 22.11
CA SER A 113 -6.81 0.76 22.35
C SER A 113 -5.53 1.55 22.60
N GLU A 114 -4.79 1.12 23.60
CA GLU A 114 -3.51 1.72 23.96
C GLU A 114 -2.46 0.62 23.95
N GLY A 115 -1.41 0.84 23.14
CA GLY A 115 -0.32 -0.08 23.02
C GLY A 115 0.93 0.44 23.72
N GLU A 116 1.95 -0.40 23.72
CA GLU A 116 3.26 -0.02 24.27
C GLU A 116 4.12 0.68 23.23
#